data_37d7320a1273695f94264f76202e3c53
#
_entry.id   37d7320a1273695f94264f76202e3c53
#
_cell.length_a   1.000
_cell.length_b   1.000
_cell.length_c   1.000
_cell.angle_alpha   90.00
_cell.angle_beta   90.00
_cell.angle_gamma   90.00
#
_symmetry.space_group_name_H-M   'P 1'
#
loop_
_entity.id
_entity.type
_entity.pdbx_description
1 polymer ?
#
loop_
_entity_poly.entity_id
_entity_poly.type
_entity_poly.pdbx_seq_one_letter_code
_entity_poly.pdbx_strand_id
1 'polypeptide(L)'
;MHKLLLLLAVLFLPLPLSAADRPNVILVMADDMGYGQTGYYNHPVLKTPNLDAMAANGIRFDRFYAGAPNCSPTRATVLTGRTNDRTGVHNHGYAINKQEKTVAQAFQKAGYSTAHFGKWHLNGLRGPGAPIFKSDAHHPGH
;
A
#
# COMPACT_ATOMS: atom_id res chain seq x y z
N MET A 1 -40.93 -8.09 -41.01
CA MET A 1 -39.91 -7.08 -40.75
C MET A 1 -39.98 -6.45 -39.36
N HIS A 2 -41.16 -6.16 -38.82
CA HIS A 2 -41.31 -5.52 -37.47
C HIS A 2 -40.80 -6.38 -36.29
N LYS A 3 -40.91 -7.71 -36.35
CA LYS A 3 -40.43 -8.61 -35.29
C LYS A 3 -38.90 -8.70 -35.19
N LEU A 4 -38.20 -8.48 -36.30
CA LEU A 4 -36.72 -8.50 -36.33
C LEU A 4 -36.14 -7.20 -35.77
N LEU A 5 -36.80 -6.06 -35.96
CA LEU A 5 -36.42 -4.79 -35.39
C LEU A 5 -36.56 -4.73 -33.87
N LEU A 6 -37.59 -5.40 -33.31
CA LEU A 6 -37.76 -5.51 -31.84
C LEU A 6 -36.66 -6.37 -31.20
N LEU A 7 -36.19 -7.41 -31.87
CA LEU A 7 -35.07 -8.25 -31.34
C LEU A 7 -33.76 -7.50 -31.32
N LEU A 8 -33.49 -6.66 -32.30
CA LEU A 8 -32.27 -5.82 -32.32
C LEU A 8 -32.29 -4.70 -31.27
N ALA A 9 -33.46 -4.17 -30.93
CA ALA A 9 -33.57 -3.11 -29.91
C ALA A 9 -33.30 -3.63 -28.49
N VAL A 10 -33.55 -4.90 -28.22
CA VAL A 10 -33.28 -5.52 -26.90
C VAL A 10 -31.75 -5.75 -26.70
N LEU A 11 -30.99 -5.91 -27.77
CA LEU A 11 -29.53 -6.12 -27.71
C LEU A 11 -28.73 -4.85 -27.34
N PHE A 12 -29.36 -3.68 -27.41
CA PHE A 12 -28.73 -2.39 -27.10
C PHE A 12 -29.23 -1.76 -25.77
N LEU A 13 -29.98 -2.50 -24.96
CA LEU A 13 -30.26 -2.03 -23.60
C LEU A 13 -28.94 -2.00 -22.82
N PRO A 14 -28.51 -0.82 -22.33
CA PRO A 14 -27.32 -0.75 -21.48
C PRO A 14 -27.62 -1.57 -20.23
N LEU A 15 -26.91 -2.69 -20.09
CA LEU A 15 -26.90 -3.41 -18.82
C LEU A 15 -26.42 -2.39 -17.76
N PRO A 16 -27.14 -2.23 -16.65
CA PRO A 16 -26.65 -1.39 -15.58
C PRO A 16 -25.31 -2.00 -15.14
N LEU A 17 -24.19 -1.37 -15.55
CA LEU A 17 -22.92 -1.61 -14.89
C LEU A 17 -23.11 -1.10 -13.47
N SER A 18 -23.42 -2.00 -12.55
CA SER A 18 -23.28 -1.71 -11.13
C SER A 18 -21.86 -1.22 -10.92
N ALA A 19 -21.71 0.05 -10.58
CA ALA A 19 -20.42 0.56 -10.17
C ALA A 19 -20.01 -0.31 -8.99
N ALA A 20 -18.96 -1.11 -9.17
CA ALA A 20 -18.43 -1.94 -8.08
C ALA A 20 -18.22 -1.04 -6.86
N ASP A 21 -18.78 -1.44 -5.73
CA ASP A 21 -18.57 -0.73 -4.47
C ASP A 21 -17.07 -0.55 -4.27
N ARG A 22 -16.66 0.69 -3.99
CA ARG A 22 -15.25 1.00 -3.78
C ARG A 22 -14.80 0.32 -2.47
N PRO A 23 -13.91 -0.67 -2.51
CA PRO A 23 -13.51 -1.37 -1.31
C PRO A 23 -12.69 -0.46 -0.41
N ASN A 24 -12.81 -0.63 0.90
CA ASN A 24 -11.84 -0.07 1.83
C ASN A 24 -10.51 -0.82 1.69
N VAL A 25 -9.40 -0.08 1.75
CA VAL A 25 -8.06 -0.64 1.62
C VAL A 25 -7.29 -0.39 2.90
N ILE A 26 -6.83 -1.45 3.55
CA ILE A 26 -6.03 -1.41 4.76
C ILE A 26 -4.68 -2.05 4.45
N LEU A 27 -3.59 -1.27 4.51
CA LEU A 27 -2.22 -1.75 4.39
C LEU A 27 -1.64 -1.90 5.80
N VAL A 28 -1.27 -3.11 6.18
CA VAL A 28 -0.64 -3.40 7.46
C VAL A 28 0.80 -3.84 7.21
N MET A 29 1.75 -3.11 7.79
CA MET A 29 3.17 -3.43 7.70
C MET A 29 3.69 -3.85 9.06
N ALA A 30 4.14 -5.08 9.18
CA ALA A 30 4.89 -5.54 10.34
C ALA A 30 6.33 -5.01 10.28
N ASP A 31 6.82 -4.50 11.43
CA ASP A 31 8.18 -3.96 11.55
C ASP A 31 9.11 -5.05 12.10
N ASP A 32 10.20 -5.33 11.41
CA ASP A 32 11.21 -6.33 11.75
C ASP A 32 10.68 -7.76 11.95
N MET A 33 9.60 -8.13 11.27
CA MET A 33 9.03 -9.46 11.31
C MET A 33 9.78 -10.38 10.34
N GLY A 34 10.35 -11.45 10.84
CA GLY A 34 11.03 -12.47 10.04
C GLY A 34 10.06 -13.34 9.25
N TYR A 35 10.51 -13.84 8.08
CA TYR A 35 9.72 -14.64 7.15
C TYR A 35 8.99 -15.83 7.80
N GLY A 36 9.63 -16.55 8.71
CA GLY A 36 9.07 -17.72 9.36
C GLY A 36 8.31 -17.46 10.67
N GLN A 37 8.04 -16.21 11.05
CA GLN A 37 7.52 -15.86 12.38
C GLN A 37 5.98 -15.91 12.47
N THR A 38 5.32 -16.74 11.68
CA THR A 38 3.86 -16.92 11.71
C THR A 38 3.48 -18.38 11.80
N GLY A 39 2.27 -18.67 12.31
CA GLY A 39 1.73 -20.01 12.43
C GLY A 39 1.59 -20.70 11.07
N TYR A 40 1.15 -19.98 10.04
CA TYR A 40 1.02 -20.52 8.68
C TYR A 40 2.36 -20.88 8.02
N TYR A 41 3.51 -20.48 8.59
CA TYR A 41 4.84 -20.97 8.25
C TYR A 41 5.38 -22.00 9.26
N ASN A 42 4.49 -22.56 10.09
CA ASN A 42 4.82 -23.60 11.08
C ASN A 42 5.82 -23.16 12.15
N HIS A 43 5.75 -21.89 12.60
CA HIS A 43 6.61 -21.44 13.70
C HIS A 43 6.34 -22.28 14.95
N PRO A 44 7.37 -22.86 15.59
CA PRO A 44 7.16 -23.85 16.65
C PRO A 44 6.53 -23.30 17.93
N VAL A 45 6.74 -22.01 18.20
CA VAL A 45 6.31 -21.36 19.45
C VAL A 45 5.26 -20.26 19.22
N LEU A 46 5.48 -19.38 18.24
CA LEU A 46 4.59 -18.24 17.99
C LEU A 46 3.24 -18.70 17.47
N LYS A 47 2.19 -18.15 18.04
CA LYS A 47 0.79 -18.36 17.61
C LYS A 47 0.24 -17.09 17.02
N THR A 48 -0.18 -17.14 15.76
CA THR A 48 -0.71 -16.00 15.01
C THR A 48 -2.07 -16.31 14.38
N PRO A 49 -3.10 -16.65 15.19
CA PRO A 49 -4.35 -17.21 14.69
C PRO A 49 -5.07 -16.29 13.70
N ASN A 50 -5.00 -14.97 13.89
CA ASN A 50 -5.64 -14.02 12.99
C ASN A 50 -4.90 -13.92 11.64
N LEU A 51 -3.56 -13.91 11.65
CA LEU A 51 -2.76 -13.92 10.42
C LEU A 51 -2.90 -15.26 9.69
N ASP A 52 -2.98 -16.36 10.45
CA ASP A 52 -3.21 -17.71 9.90
C ASP A 52 -4.58 -17.77 9.20
N ALA A 53 -5.61 -17.21 9.81
CA ALA A 53 -6.94 -17.11 9.21
C ALA A 53 -6.95 -16.22 7.96
N MET A 54 -6.24 -15.09 7.96
CA MET A 54 -6.08 -14.25 6.77
C MET A 54 -5.37 -15.01 5.64
N ALA A 55 -4.31 -15.75 5.95
CA ALA A 55 -3.58 -16.56 4.97
C ALA A 55 -4.44 -17.68 4.38
N ALA A 56 -5.33 -18.29 5.18
CA ALA A 56 -6.22 -19.35 4.74
C ALA A 56 -7.39 -18.85 3.87
N ASN A 57 -7.88 -17.63 4.11
CA ASN A 57 -9.06 -17.07 3.44
C ASN A 57 -8.70 -16.07 2.33
N GLY A 58 -7.44 -15.71 2.18
CA GLY A 58 -6.96 -14.74 1.20
C GLY A 58 -5.95 -15.32 0.22
N ILE A 59 -5.17 -14.43 -0.37
CA ILE A 59 -4.08 -14.79 -1.26
C ILE A 59 -2.76 -14.61 -0.50
N ARG A 60 -1.93 -15.66 -0.48
CA ARG A 60 -0.58 -15.62 0.09
C ARG A 60 0.47 -15.63 -1.01
N PHE A 61 1.40 -14.70 -0.92
CA PHE A 61 2.54 -14.62 -1.82
C PHE A 61 3.82 -15.11 -1.10
N ASP A 62 4.25 -16.32 -1.38
CA ASP A 62 5.41 -16.91 -0.70
C ASP A 62 6.76 -16.32 -1.17
N ARG A 63 6.78 -15.65 -2.31
CA ARG A 63 7.96 -15.01 -2.89
C ARG A 63 7.74 -13.52 -3.12
N PHE A 64 7.28 -12.84 -2.10
CA PHE A 64 7.11 -11.39 -2.10
C PHE A 64 8.18 -10.75 -1.21
N TYR A 65 9.03 -9.95 -1.81
CA TYR A 65 10.22 -9.42 -1.14
C TYR A 65 10.04 -7.97 -0.77
N ALA A 66 10.58 -7.59 0.41
CA ALA A 66 10.71 -6.20 0.79
C ALA A 66 11.62 -5.45 -0.20
N GLY A 67 11.33 -4.17 -0.43
CA GLY A 67 12.12 -3.35 -1.37
C GLY A 67 13.57 -3.09 -0.91
N ALA A 68 13.86 -3.31 0.37
CA ALA A 68 15.19 -3.19 0.95
C ALA A 68 15.26 -3.99 2.26
N PRO A 69 16.45 -4.28 2.80
CA PRO A 69 16.60 -5.05 4.04
C PRO A 69 16.34 -4.24 5.32
N ASN A 70 15.94 -2.98 5.22
CA ASN A 70 15.73 -2.09 6.35
C ASN A 70 14.51 -1.16 6.20
N CYS A 71 14.16 -0.47 7.29
CA CYS A 71 12.85 0.17 7.50
C CYS A 71 12.54 1.29 6.50
N SER A 72 13.30 2.39 6.50
CA SER A 72 12.97 3.58 5.69
C SER A 72 12.91 3.30 4.20
N PRO A 73 13.87 2.60 3.58
CA PRO A 73 13.81 2.29 2.16
C PRO A 73 12.60 1.41 1.80
N THR A 74 12.31 0.37 2.60
CA THR A 74 11.14 -0.48 2.37
C THR A 74 9.84 0.30 2.51
N ARG A 75 9.73 1.21 3.48
CA ARG A 75 8.55 2.07 3.65
C ARG A 75 8.34 2.98 2.45
N ALA A 76 9.41 3.60 1.94
CA ALA A 76 9.34 4.41 0.73
C ALA A 76 8.87 3.59 -0.47
N THR A 77 9.38 2.37 -0.64
CA THR A 77 8.97 1.45 -1.71
C THR A 77 7.47 1.09 -1.61
N VAL A 78 6.99 0.76 -0.43
CA VAL A 78 5.55 0.42 -0.22
C VAL A 78 4.65 1.61 -0.51
N LEU A 79 5.04 2.81 -0.05
CA LEU A 79 4.22 4.00 -0.23
C LEU A 79 4.18 4.51 -1.67
N THR A 80 5.22 4.26 -2.47
CA THR A 80 5.35 4.84 -3.81
C THR A 80 5.24 3.82 -4.94
N GLY A 81 5.39 2.53 -4.65
CA GLY A 81 5.53 1.49 -5.66
C GLY A 81 6.83 1.59 -6.47
N ARG A 82 7.83 2.36 -5.99
CA ARG A 82 9.11 2.60 -6.69
C ARG A 82 10.27 2.05 -5.88
N THR A 83 11.36 1.74 -6.55
CA THR A 83 12.59 1.29 -5.88
C THR A 83 13.14 2.39 -4.96
N ASN A 84 13.82 1.99 -3.91
CA ASN A 84 14.44 2.91 -2.94
C ASN A 84 15.45 3.87 -3.58
N ASP A 85 16.16 3.45 -4.62
CA ASP A 85 17.09 4.33 -5.38
C ASP A 85 16.35 5.50 -6.04
N ARG A 86 15.14 5.27 -6.55
CA ARG A 86 14.32 6.32 -7.15
C ARG A 86 13.71 7.26 -6.13
N THR A 87 13.35 6.75 -4.96
CA THR A 87 12.74 7.55 -3.89
C THR A 87 13.75 8.40 -3.12
N GLY A 88 15.06 8.18 -3.33
CA GLY A 88 16.14 8.82 -2.59
C GLY A 88 16.34 8.30 -1.16
N VAL A 89 15.63 7.23 -0.80
CA VAL A 89 15.69 6.66 0.55
C VAL A 89 16.60 5.43 0.53
N HIS A 90 17.89 5.66 0.70
CA HIS A 90 18.92 4.61 0.59
C HIS A 90 19.20 3.88 1.90
N ASN A 91 18.85 4.49 3.05
CA ASN A 91 19.11 3.92 4.37
C ASN A 91 18.15 4.49 5.43
N HIS A 92 18.30 4.02 6.68
CA HIS A 92 17.53 4.55 7.81
C HIS A 92 17.66 6.07 7.97
N GLY A 93 16.55 6.72 8.27
CA GLY A 93 16.52 8.14 8.56
C GLY A 93 16.68 9.06 7.36
N TYR A 94 16.65 8.53 6.14
CA TYR A 94 16.55 9.35 4.94
C TYR A 94 15.12 9.83 4.73
N ALA A 95 14.96 11.07 4.26
CA ALA A 95 13.66 11.59 3.86
C ALA A 95 13.29 11.06 2.47
N ILE A 96 12.01 10.79 2.27
CA ILE A 96 11.49 10.56 0.92
C ILE A 96 11.54 11.83 0.10
N ASN A 97 11.89 11.74 -1.17
CA ASN A 97 11.92 12.89 -2.06
C ASN A 97 10.53 13.55 -2.16
N LYS A 98 10.49 14.89 -2.08
CA LYS A 98 9.23 15.66 -2.06
C LYS A 98 8.37 15.50 -3.32
N GLN A 99 8.99 15.18 -4.46
CA GLN A 99 8.28 14.94 -5.73
C GLN A 99 7.61 13.56 -5.83
N GLU A 100 7.91 12.66 -4.91
CA GLU A 100 7.31 11.32 -4.94
C GLU A 100 5.81 11.38 -4.70
N LYS A 101 5.08 10.57 -5.46
CA LYS A 101 3.64 10.39 -5.30
C LYS A 101 3.39 9.12 -4.50
N THR A 102 2.63 9.25 -3.45
CA THR A 102 2.31 8.12 -2.57
C THR A 102 0.98 7.47 -2.95
N VAL A 103 0.81 6.23 -2.55
CA VAL A 103 -0.45 5.50 -2.68
C VAL A 103 -1.60 6.25 -1.99
N ALA A 104 -1.35 6.88 -0.83
CA ALA A 104 -2.34 7.70 -0.14
C ALA A 104 -2.82 8.88 -1.00
N GLN A 105 -1.91 9.60 -1.65
CA GLN A 105 -2.27 10.69 -2.56
C GLN A 105 -3.05 10.19 -3.78
N ALA A 106 -2.74 8.99 -4.29
CA ALA A 106 -3.49 8.39 -5.38
C ALA A 106 -4.93 8.05 -4.95
N PHE A 107 -5.11 7.48 -3.77
CA PHE A 107 -6.42 7.19 -3.20
C PHE A 107 -7.21 8.46 -2.90
N GLN A 108 -6.59 9.51 -2.35
CA GLN A 108 -7.25 10.81 -2.13
C GLN A 108 -7.78 11.40 -3.45
N LYS A 109 -6.99 11.34 -4.53
CA LYS A 109 -7.45 11.80 -5.86
C LYS A 109 -8.61 10.96 -6.39
N ALA A 110 -8.71 9.71 -6.00
CA ALA A 110 -9.83 8.83 -6.32
C ALA A 110 -11.04 9.01 -5.38
N GLY A 111 -11.00 9.98 -4.45
CA GLY A 111 -12.10 10.31 -3.55
C GLY A 111 -12.16 9.46 -2.28
N TYR A 112 -11.07 8.80 -1.90
CA TYR A 112 -10.97 8.11 -0.61
C TYR A 112 -10.49 9.05 0.50
N SER A 113 -10.96 8.83 1.71
CA SER A 113 -10.30 9.32 2.92
C SER A 113 -9.10 8.45 3.22
N THR A 114 -7.97 9.05 3.56
CA THR A 114 -6.73 8.32 3.86
C THR A 114 -6.18 8.71 5.22
N ALA A 115 -5.58 7.77 5.92
CA ALA A 115 -4.92 8.00 7.20
C ALA A 115 -3.68 7.10 7.32
N HIS A 116 -2.72 7.53 8.14
CA HIS A 116 -1.54 6.77 8.51
C HIS A 116 -1.44 6.69 10.03
N PHE A 117 -1.19 5.51 10.55
CA PHE A 117 -1.02 5.25 11.97
C PHE A 117 0.29 4.50 12.22
N GLY A 118 1.02 4.90 13.26
CA GLY A 118 2.25 4.24 13.68
C GLY A 118 3.51 4.81 13.06
N LYS A 119 4.51 3.95 12.88
CA LYS A 119 5.87 4.35 12.48
C LYS A 119 5.93 4.87 11.05
N TRP A 120 6.38 6.12 10.90
CA TRP A 120 6.61 6.77 9.60
C TRP A 120 8.04 6.52 9.08
N HIS A 121 9.03 7.01 9.77
CA HIS A 121 10.48 6.84 9.52
C HIS A 121 10.97 7.29 8.13
N LEU A 122 10.32 8.30 7.54
CA LEU A 122 10.66 8.87 6.24
C LEU A 122 10.85 10.39 6.29
N ASN A 123 11.06 10.94 7.49
CA ASN A 123 11.14 12.38 7.73
C ASN A 123 12.56 12.94 7.87
N GLY A 124 13.59 12.14 7.55
CA GLY A 124 14.93 12.67 7.39
C GLY A 124 15.64 13.07 8.67
N LEU A 125 16.02 12.10 9.49
CA LEU A 125 17.05 12.32 10.53
C LEU A 125 18.47 12.34 9.94
N ARG A 126 18.61 11.88 8.68
CA ARG A 126 19.88 11.84 7.94
C ARG A 126 19.64 12.18 6.48
N GLY A 127 20.69 12.61 5.79
CA GLY A 127 20.62 12.96 4.38
C GLY A 127 20.07 14.36 4.11
N PRO A 128 19.89 14.72 2.83
CA PRO A 128 19.34 16.01 2.44
C PRO A 128 17.96 16.24 3.04
N GLY A 129 17.76 17.37 3.72
CA GLY A 129 16.50 17.73 4.37
C GLY A 129 16.34 17.31 5.83
N ALA A 130 17.38 16.72 6.43
CA ALA A 130 17.40 16.47 7.87
C ALA A 130 17.94 17.69 8.64
N PRO A 131 17.46 17.96 9.86
CA PRO A 131 16.30 17.41 10.51
C PRO A 131 14.99 18.06 10.01
N ILE A 132 13.90 17.28 9.99
CA ILE A 132 12.58 17.85 9.74
C ILE A 132 12.00 18.31 11.06
N PHE A 133 11.75 19.60 11.18
CA PHE A 133 11.11 20.20 12.33
C PHE A 133 9.58 20.16 12.17
N LYS A 134 8.85 20.30 13.30
CA LYS A 134 7.36 20.38 13.29
C LYS A 134 6.79 21.46 12.36
N SER A 135 7.60 22.47 12.03
CA SER A 135 7.25 23.56 11.13
C SER A 135 7.39 23.21 9.64
N ASP A 136 7.93 22.06 9.30
CA ASP A 136 8.08 21.66 7.89
C ASP A 136 6.75 21.14 7.33
N ALA A 137 5.92 22.10 6.87
CA ALA A 137 4.60 21.85 6.30
C ALA A 137 4.63 21.05 4.96
N HIS A 138 5.79 20.64 4.50
CA HIS A 138 5.97 19.95 3.22
C HIS A 138 6.15 18.44 3.37
N HIS A 139 5.69 17.89 4.46
CA HIS A 139 5.74 16.45 4.68
C HIS A 139 4.82 15.73 3.69
N PRO A 140 5.30 14.80 2.84
CA PRO A 140 4.46 14.18 1.81
C PRO A 140 3.38 13.22 2.34
N GLY A 141 3.16 13.19 3.61
CA GLY A 141 2.16 12.32 4.26
C GLY A 141 1.19 13.03 5.20
N HIS A 142 1.16 14.36 5.22
CA HIS A 142 0.21 15.14 6.00
C HIS A 142 -0.79 15.84 5.13
#